data_f07d588f423351b513f60b7e67e0fa09
#
_entry.id   f07d588f423351b513f60b7e67e0fa09
#
_cell.length_a   1.000
_cell.length_b   1.000
_cell.length_c   1.000
_cell.angle_alpha   90.00
_cell.angle_beta   90.00
_cell.angle_gamma   90.00
#
_symmetry.space_group_name_H-M   'P 1'
#
loop_
_entity.id
_entity.type
_entity.pdbx_description
1 polymer ?
#
loop_
_entity_poly.entity_id
_entity_poly.type
_entity_poly.pdbx_seq_one_letter_code
_entity_poly.pdbx_strand_id
1 'polypeptide(L)'
;KCSSLYNFCRTLDDIVDSNNKLEIKKEYFLRFKKDFTNKDSHNSIIKQMWSIIDSENISKKVVIDLFDGVETDLEEKVQINSKKDLLIYSYRVAGTVGLMMSKILKVKNKEAAKGAIDLGIAMQLTNIARDVCEDKKRNRQYIKPDFSSIQETINESQIFYEKSFQSISSIPIRSRFSIIVARRVYRKIGDYILNQKNIDN
;
A
#
# COMPACT_ATOMS: atom_id res chain seq x y z
N LYS A 1 -0.95 -6.01 17.36
CA LYS A 1 -1.82 -6.02 16.17
C LYS A 1 -1.25 -5.19 15.04
N CYS A 2 -0.87 -3.91 15.24
CA CYS A 2 -0.24 -3.11 14.18
C CYS A 2 1.05 -3.77 13.66
N SER A 3 1.92 -4.26 14.56
CA SER A 3 3.15 -4.98 14.18
C SER A 3 2.86 -6.26 13.40
N SER A 4 1.80 -6.98 13.73
CA SER A 4 1.44 -8.22 13.01
C SER A 4 0.91 -7.92 11.60
N LEU A 5 0.11 -6.85 11.43
CA LEU A 5 -0.30 -6.39 10.11
C LEU A 5 0.93 -5.94 9.30
N TYR A 6 1.82 -5.16 9.91
CA TYR A 6 3.07 -4.74 9.27
C TYR A 6 3.90 -5.94 8.82
N ASN A 7 4.13 -6.93 9.70
CA ASN A 7 4.91 -8.12 9.36
C ASN A 7 4.27 -8.91 8.21
N PHE A 8 2.94 -8.99 8.17
CA PHE A 8 2.22 -9.65 7.08
C PHE A 8 2.46 -8.93 5.75
N CYS A 9 2.25 -7.61 5.69
CA CYS A 9 2.51 -6.81 4.49
C CYS A 9 3.99 -6.89 4.08
N ARG A 10 4.90 -6.73 5.07
CA ARG A 10 6.35 -6.80 4.81
C ARG A 10 6.78 -8.16 4.25
N THR A 11 6.18 -9.26 4.70
CA THR A 11 6.46 -10.59 4.12
C THR A 11 6.06 -10.66 2.65
N LEU A 12 4.92 -10.08 2.27
CA LEU A 12 4.50 -10.00 0.87
C LEU A 12 5.48 -9.17 0.04
N ASP A 13 5.89 -8.00 0.55
CA ASP A 13 6.86 -7.15 -0.12
C ASP A 13 8.21 -7.88 -0.28
N ASP A 14 8.71 -8.54 0.77
CA ASP A 14 9.98 -9.27 0.74
C ASP A 14 9.97 -10.43 -0.25
N ILE A 15 8.84 -11.10 -0.46
CA ILE A 15 8.69 -12.15 -1.48
C ILE A 15 8.86 -11.54 -2.88
N VAL A 16 8.16 -10.44 -3.14
CA VAL A 16 8.09 -9.81 -4.47
C VAL A 16 9.37 -9.05 -4.81
N ASP A 17 10.00 -8.43 -3.82
CA ASP A 17 11.20 -7.61 -4.01
C ASP A 17 12.52 -8.37 -3.82
N SER A 18 12.45 -9.67 -3.48
CA SER A 18 13.64 -10.52 -3.36
C SER A 18 14.47 -10.57 -4.66
N ASN A 19 15.75 -10.89 -4.56
CA ASN A 19 16.63 -11.08 -5.72
C ASN A 19 16.46 -12.46 -6.40
N ASN A 20 15.44 -13.22 -6.03
CA ASN A 20 15.17 -14.52 -6.61
C ASN A 20 14.66 -14.40 -8.06
N LYS A 21 14.77 -15.50 -8.83
CA LYS A 21 14.14 -15.60 -10.15
C LYS A 21 12.61 -15.47 -10.01
N LEU A 22 11.98 -14.97 -11.07
CA LEU A 22 10.53 -14.69 -11.06
C LEU A 22 9.69 -15.95 -10.73
N GLU A 23 10.08 -17.11 -11.25
CA GLU A 23 9.38 -18.37 -10.99
C GLU A 23 9.40 -18.72 -9.49
N ILE A 24 10.54 -18.52 -8.83
CA ILE A 24 10.70 -18.79 -7.39
C ILE A 24 9.85 -17.79 -6.57
N LYS A 25 9.82 -16.52 -6.97
CA LYS A 25 8.96 -15.52 -6.33
C LYS A 25 7.48 -15.90 -6.45
N LYS A 26 7.05 -16.31 -7.65
CA LYS A 26 5.67 -16.78 -7.91
C LYS A 26 5.33 -18.00 -7.05
N GLU A 27 6.24 -18.96 -6.94
CA GLU A 27 6.05 -20.14 -6.09
C GLU A 27 5.85 -19.76 -4.62
N TYR A 28 6.75 -18.92 -4.08
CA TYR A 28 6.65 -18.47 -2.69
C TYR A 28 5.38 -17.66 -2.42
N PHE A 29 5.00 -16.79 -3.35
CA PHE A 29 3.77 -16.01 -3.24
C PHE A 29 2.53 -16.90 -3.25
N LEU A 30 2.43 -17.83 -4.21
CA LEU A 30 1.30 -18.75 -4.31
C LEU A 30 1.20 -19.66 -3.08
N ARG A 31 2.34 -20.13 -2.55
CA ARG A 31 2.39 -20.90 -1.30
C ARG A 31 1.86 -20.05 -0.14
N PHE A 32 2.36 -18.83 0.03
CA PHE A 32 1.91 -17.93 1.11
C PHE A 32 0.42 -17.59 0.98
N LYS A 33 -0.09 -17.32 -0.22
CA LYS A 33 -1.51 -17.09 -0.52
C LYS A 33 -2.36 -18.32 -0.19
N LYS A 34 -1.86 -19.53 -0.50
CA LYS A 34 -2.51 -20.81 -0.17
C LYS A 34 -2.53 -21.04 1.34
N ASP A 35 -1.40 -20.84 2.04
CA ASP A 35 -1.30 -20.98 3.49
C ASP A 35 -2.27 -20.02 4.20
N PHE A 36 -2.35 -18.76 3.72
CA PHE A 36 -3.35 -17.80 4.21
C PHE A 36 -4.78 -18.30 4.00
N THR A 37 -5.09 -18.81 2.80
CA THR A 37 -6.45 -19.28 2.46
C THR A 37 -6.86 -20.47 3.32
N ASN A 38 -5.93 -21.38 3.61
CA ASN A 38 -6.13 -22.59 4.42
C ASN A 38 -6.02 -22.32 5.93
N LYS A 39 -5.77 -21.09 6.37
CA LYS A 39 -5.55 -20.72 7.78
C LYS A 39 -4.41 -21.52 8.42
N ASP A 40 -3.30 -21.72 7.73
CA ASP A 40 -2.20 -22.55 8.24
C ASP A 40 -1.65 -21.96 9.55
N SER A 41 -1.86 -22.70 10.63
CA SER A 41 -1.43 -22.30 11.97
C SER A 41 0.06 -22.53 12.25
N HIS A 42 0.76 -23.26 11.39
CA HIS A 42 2.21 -23.49 11.50
C HIS A 42 2.99 -22.24 11.05
N ASN A 43 2.42 -21.44 10.15
CA ASN A 43 2.99 -20.15 9.77
C ASN A 43 2.56 -19.09 10.79
N SER A 44 3.50 -18.63 11.60
CA SER A 44 3.24 -17.67 12.68
C SER A 44 2.67 -16.33 12.18
N ILE A 45 3.08 -15.86 10.99
CA ILE A 45 2.60 -14.61 10.37
C ILE A 45 1.15 -14.78 9.95
N ILE A 46 0.82 -15.89 9.30
CA ILE A 46 -0.56 -16.24 8.90
C ILE A 46 -1.46 -16.36 10.12
N LYS A 47 -1.01 -17.10 11.15
CA LYS A 47 -1.74 -17.25 12.42
C LYS A 47 -2.05 -15.91 13.08
N GLN A 48 -1.05 -15.01 13.16
CA GLN A 48 -1.24 -13.67 13.73
C GLN A 48 -2.20 -12.83 12.88
N MET A 49 -2.11 -12.90 11.56
CA MET A 49 -2.99 -12.16 10.67
C MET A 49 -4.45 -12.62 10.81
N TRP A 50 -4.71 -13.93 10.88
CA TRP A 50 -6.05 -14.46 11.14
C TRP A 50 -6.59 -14.05 12.51
N SER A 51 -5.74 -14.03 13.55
CA SER A 51 -6.14 -13.52 14.87
C SER A 51 -6.62 -12.06 14.81
N ILE A 52 -6.00 -11.23 13.95
CA ILE A 52 -6.43 -9.84 13.75
C ILE A 52 -7.73 -9.79 12.95
N ILE A 53 -7.83 -10.56 11.88
CA ILE A 53 -9.04 -10.65 11.04
C ILE A 53 -10.25 -10.93 11.90
N ASP A 54 -10.16 -11.97 12.75
CA ASP A 54 -11.25 -12.41 13.60
C ASP A 54 -11.56 -11.39 14.71
N SER A 55 -10.51 -10.88 15.41
CA SER A 55 -10.71 -9.97 16.56
C SER A 55 -11.12 -8.55 16.17
N GLU A 56 -10.78 -8.09 14.96
CA GLU A 56 -11.09 -6.72 14.48
C GLU A 56 -12.19 -6.70 13.41
N ASN A 57 -12.81 -7.84 13.13
CA ASN A 57 -13.84 -8.00 12.10
C ASN A 57 -13.40 -7.40 10.76
N ILE A 58 -12.20 -7.79 10.33
CA ILE A 58 -11.65 -7.41 9.02
C ILE A 58 -12.23 -8.37 7.97
N SER A 59 -12.75 -7.84 6.87
CA SER A 59 -13.23 -8.68 5.78
C SER A 59 -12.06 -9.42 5.11
N LYS A 60 -12.17 -10.74 4.98
CA LYS A 60 -11.20 -11.55 4.21
C LYS A 60 -10.98 -10.99 2.80
N LYS A 61 -12.04 -10.44 2.19
CA LYS A 61 -11.95 -9.83 0.84
C LYS A 61 -10.91 -8.71 0.77
N VAL A 62 -10.78 -7.88 1.82
CA VAL A 62 -9.78 -6.80 1.86
C VAL A 62 -8.36 -7.35 1.79
N VAL A 63 -8.10 -8.50 2.44
CA VAL A 63 -6.79 -9.15 2.38
C VAL A 63 -6.57 -9.82 1.01
N ILE A 64 -7.62 -10.37 0.41
CA ILE A 64 -7.53 -10.90 -0.96
C ILE A 64 -7.25 -9.77 -1.96
N ASP A 65 -7.91 -8.63 -1.83
CA ASP A 65 -7.63 -7.45 -2.67
C ASP A 65 -6.14 -7.01 -2.55
N LEU A 66 -5.53 -7.11 -1.35
CA LEU A 66 -4.10 -6.88 -1.16
C LEU A 66 -3.26 -7.92 -1.92
N PHE A 67 -3.57 -9.21 -1.79
CA PHE A 67 -2.87 -10.26 -2.55
C PHE A 67 -2.95 -10.00 -4.06
N ASP A 68 -4.14 -9.66 -4.56
CA ASP A 68 -4.35 -9.38 -5.99
C ASP A 68 -3.58 -8.14 -6.48
N GLY A 69 -3.34 -7.17 -5.59
CA GLY A 69 -2.50 -6.02 -5.87
C GLY A 69 -1.01 -6.40 -5.97
N VAL A 70 -0.52 -7.13 -4.97
CA VAL A 70 0.88 -7.57 -4.91
C VAL A 70 1.21 -8.58 -6.02
N GLU A 71 0.25 -9.43 -6.40
CA GLU A 71 0.41 -10.40 -7.50
C GLU A 71 0.71 -9.72 -8.84
N THR A 72 0.21 -8.49 -9.06
CA THR A 72 0.52 -7.70 -10.25
C THR A 72 2.04 -7.47 -10.41
N ASP A 73 2.77 -7.32 -9.29
CA ASP A 73 4.21 -7.06 -9.30
C ASP A 73 5.06 -8.31 -9.60
N LEU A 74 4.41 -9.48 -9.75
CA LEU A 74 5.02 -10.74 -10.18
C LEU A 74 4.86 -11.03 -11.69
N GLU A 75 4.36 -10.07 -12.46
CA GLU A 75 4.36 -10.16 -13.91
C GLU A 75 5.79 -9.92 -14.45
N GLU A 76 6.13 -10.52 -15.60
CA GLU A 76 7.44 -10.29 -16.25
C GLU A 76 7.66 -8.82 -16.60
N LYS A 77 6.58 -8.14 -16.95
CA LYS A 77 6.53 -6.70 -17.21
C LYS A 77 5.24 -6.13 -16.65
N VAL A 78 5.37 -5.29 -15.65
CA VAL A 78 4.24 -4.51 -15.13
C VAL A 78 4.11 -3.23 -15.95
N GLN A 79 2.93 -2.98 -16.50
CA GLN A 79 2.64 -1.74 -17.21
C GLN A 79 1.23 -1.26 -16.93
N ILE A 80 1.11 -0.16 -16.20
CA ILE A 80 -0.17 0.50 -15.94
C ILE A 80 -0.36 1.61 -16.97
N ASN A 81 -1.48 1.56 -17.71
CA ASN A 81 -1.71 2.44 -18.85
C ASN A 81 -2.80 3.49 -18.60
N SER A 82 -3.53 3.40 -17.50
CA SER A 82 -4.57 4.36 -17.18
C SER A 82 -4.52 4.84 -15.74
N LYS A 83 -4.99 6.07 -15.51
CA LYS A 83 -5.16 6.62 -14.15
C LYS A 83 -6.08 5.73 -13.30
N LYS A 84 -7.12 5.17 -13.90
CA LYS A 84 -8.05 4.26 -13.20
C LYS A 84 -7.32 3.03 -12.67
N ASP A 85 -6.49 2.40 -13.51
CA ASP A 85 -5.76 1.20 -13.12
C ASP A 85 -4.69 1.52 -12.05
N LEU A 86 -4.04 2.70 -12.16
CA LEU A 86 -3.12 3.19 -11.14
C LEU A 86 -3.80 3.37 -9.78
N LEU A 87 -5.00 3.91 -9.75
CA LEU A 87 -5.77 4.07 -8.52
C LEU A 87 -6.26 2.73 -7.96
N ILE A 88 -6.66 1.79 -8.83
CA ILE A 88 -7.03 0.43 -8.42
C ILE A 88 -5.83 -0.29 -7.81
N TYR A 89 -4.68 -0.23 -8.44
CA TYR A 89 -3.44 -0.80 -7.91
C TYR A 89 -3.09 -0.17 -6.55
N SER A 90 -3.06 1.17 -6.47
CA SER A 90 -2.75 1.89 -5.23
C SER A 90 -3.73 1.58 -4.09
N TYR A 91 -5.03 1.41 -4.41
CA TYR A 91 -6.01 0.92 -3.45
C TYR A 91 -5.67 -0.49 -2.97
N ARG A 92 -5.38 -1.42 -3.90
CA ARG A 92 -5.11 -2.82 -3.57
C ARG A 92 -3.89 -2.99 -2.67
N VAL A 93 -2.76 -2.33 -2.99
CA VAL A 93 -1.51 -2.52 -2.25
C VAL A 93 -1.39 -1.65 -0.99
N ALA A 94 -2.11 -0.52 -0.90
CA ALA A 94 -1.97 0.42 0.22
C ALA A 94 -3.29 0.89 0.82
N GLY A 95 -4.33 1.14 0.02
CA GLY A 95 -5.66 1.50 0.53
C GLY A 95 -6.26 0.40 1.41
N THR A 96 -6.09 -0.87 1.05
CA THR A 96 -6.48 -2.04 1.84
C THR A 96 -5.78 -2.08 3.19
N VAL A 97 -4.48 -1.75 3.23
CA VAL A 97 -3.68 -1.65 4.46
C VAL A 97 -4.21 -0.53 5.34
N GLY A 98 -4.52 0.64 4.75
CA GLY A 98 -5.18 1.75 5.46
C GLY A 98 -6.51 1.33 6.09
N LEU A 99 -7.34 0.62 5.34
CA LEU A 99 -8.63 0.09 5.82
C LEU A 99 -8.45 -0.89 6.98
N MET A 100 -7.52 -1.85 6.86
CA MET A 100 -7.20 -2.80 7.92
C MET A 100 -6.67 -2.10 9.17
N MET A 101 -5.78 -1.11 8.99
CA MET A 101 -5.26 -0.30 10.09
C MET A 101 -6.37 0.47 10.80
N SER A 102 -7.36 1.03 10.08
CA SER A 102 -8.49 1.72 10.68
C SER A 102 -9.30 0.82 11.61
N LYS A 103 -9.48 -0.45 11.25
CA LYS A 103 -10.14 -1.46 12.10
C LYS A 103 -9.34 -1.75 13.36
N ILE A 104 -8.01 -1.96 13.24
CA ILE A 104 -7.11 -2.19 14.37
C ILE A 104 -7.12 -1.00 15.35
N LEU A 105 -7.19 0.21 14.82
CA LEU A 105 -7.26 1.45 15.60
C LEU A 105 -8.67 1.75 16.15
N LYS A 106 -9.64 0.84 15.93
CA LYS A 106 -11.02 0.98 16.44
C LYS A 106 -11.74 2.22 15.92
N VAL A 107 -11.45 2.62 14.69
CA VAL A 107 -12.16 3.70 14.02
C VAL A 107 -13.59 3.25 13.73
N LYS A 108 -14.58 3.94 14.32
CA LYS A 108 -16.01 3.58 14.20
C LYS A 108 -16.72 4.29 13.05
N ASN A 109 -16.22 5.45 12.66
CA ASN A 109 -16.82 6.29 11.63
C ASN A 109 -16.45 5.76 10.24
N LYS A 110 -17.44 5.54 9.35
CA LYS A 110 -17.25 5.09 7.97
C LYS A 110 -16.41 6.09 7.15
N GLU A 111 -16.63 7.38 7.34
CA GLU A 111 -15.86 8.41 6.63
C GLU A 111 -14.39 8.40 7.06
N ALA A 112 -14.10 8.12 8.34
CA ALA A 112 -12.72 7.97 8.80
C ALA A 112 -12.06 6.69 8.27
N ALA A 113 -12.79 5.60 8.10
CA ALA A 113 -12.30 4.41 7.41
C ALA A 113 -11.98 4.69 5.94
N LYS A 114 -12.83 5.47 5.25
CA LYS A 114 -12.58 5.95 3.89
C LYS A 114 -11.34 6.84 3.83
N GLY A 115 -11.19 7.79 4.79
CA GLY A 115 -9.99 8.61 4.89
C GLY A 115 -8.70 7.81 5.13
N ALA A 116 -8.78 6.65 5.80
CA ALA A 116 -7.64 5.76 5.95
C ALA A 116 -7.26 5.07 4.63
N ILE A 117 -8.25 4.71 3.79
CA ILE A 117 -8.02 4.23 2.42
C ILE A 117 -7.37 5.33 1.59
N ASP A 118 -7.92 6.55 1.63
CA ASP A 118 -7.40 7.70 0.90
C ASP A 118 -5.94 7.99 1.28
N LEU A 119 -5.60 7.89 2.57
CA LEU A 119 -4.22 8.07 3.04
C LEU A 119 -3.29 7.00 2.48
N GLY A 120 -3.71 5.73 2.46
CA GLY A 120 -2.93 4.64 1.86
C GLY A 120 -2.67 4.89 0.37
N ILE A 121 -3.71 5.26 -0.39
CA ILE A 121 -3.59 5.59 -1.82
C ILE A 121 -2.63 6.77 -2.01
N ALA A 122 -2.76 7.85 -1.22
CA ALA A 122 -1.89 9.01 -1.31
C ALA A 122 -0.41 8.67 -1.09
N MET A 123 -0.12 7.86 -0.07
CA MET A 123 1.24 7.39 0.22
C MET A 123 1.79 6.53 -0.93
N GLN A 124 0.98 5.65 -1.49
CA GLN A 124 1.41 4.78 -2.60
C GLN A 124 1.68 5.59 -3.87
N LEU A 125 0.83 6.56 -4.22
CA LEU A 125 1.08 7.45 -5.35
C LEU A 125 2.39 8.25 -5.16
N THR A 126 2.68 8.68 -3.93
CA THR A 126 3.95 9.35 -3.61
C THR A 126 5.15 8.41 -3.79
N ASN A 127 5.05 7.14 -3.36
CA ASN A 127 6.10 6.14 -3.57
C ASN A 127 6.33 5.89 -5.07
N ILE A 128 5.26 5.67 -5.83
CA ILE A 128 5.33 5.45 -7.29
C ILE A 128 6.03 6.64 -8.00
N ALA A 129 5.70 7.87 -7.60
CA ALA A 129 6.34 9.06 -8.16
C ALA A 129 7.82 9.20 -7.75
N ARG A 130 8.18 8.74 -6.54
CA ARG A 130 9.56 8.75 -6.04
C ARG A 130 10.42 7.70 -6.73
N ASP A 131 9.89 6.51 -6.92
CA ASP A 131 10.66 5.30 -7.23
C ASP A 131 10.63 4.96 -8.73
N VAL A 132 10.19 5.86 -9.61
CA VAL A 132 10.03 5.64 -11.07
C VAL A 132 11.27 5.01 -11.71
N CYS A 133 12.46 5.48 -11.38
CA CYS A 133 13.71 4.97 -11.95
C CYS A 133 14.08 3.59 -11.38
N GLU A 134 13.81 3.34 -10.11
CA GLU A 134 14.05 2.05 -9.47
C GLU A 134 13.07 1.00 -9.97
N ASP A 135 11.79 1.35 -10.07
CA ASP A 135 10.73 0.47 -10.59
C ASP A 135 11.02 0.06 -12.04
N LYS A 136 11.48 1.00 -12.86
CA LYS A 136 11.89 0.70 -14.24
C LYS A 136 13.02 -0.35 -14.31
N LYS A 137 13.99 -0.32 -13.38
CA LYS A 137 15.05 -1.34 -13.29
C LYS A 137 14.50 -2.72 -12.96
N ARG A 138 13.32 -2.78 -12.32
CA ARG A 138 12.60 -4.02 -11.96
C ARG A 138 11.56 -4.43 -13.01
N ASN A 139 11.58 -3.82 -14.21
CA ASN A 139 10.56 -4.00 -15.26
C ASN A 139 9.14 -3.60 -14.82
N ARG A 140 9.01 -2.66 -13.90
CA ARG A 140 7.75 -2.12 -13.41
C ARG A 140 7.59 -0.69 -13.90
N GLN A 141 6.49 -0.41 -14.58
CA GLN A 141 6.14 0.93 -15.05
C GLN A 141 4.70 1.26 -14.63
N TYR A 142 4.55 1.88 -13.47
CA TYR A 142 3.26 2.34 -12.96
C TYR A 142 2.85 3.68 -13.58
N ILE A 143 3.82 4.52 -13.90
CA ILE A 143 3.66 5.80 -14.62
C ILE A 143 4.76 5.95 -15.67
N LYS A 144 4.61 6.88 -16.59
CA LYS A 144 5.70 7.18 -17.55
C LYS A 144 6.88 7.79 -16.82
N PRO A 145 8.13 7.45 -17.20
CA PRO A 145 9.33 8.00 -16.59
C PRO A 145 9.64 9.40 -17.14
N ASP A 146 8.71 10.34 -16.96
CA ASP A 146 8.86 11.75 -17.32
C ASP A 146 8.35 12.64 -16.17
N PHE A 147 8.88 13.85 -16.10
CA PHE A 147 8.56 14.79 -15.03
C PHE A 147 7.07 15.19 -15.00
N SER A 148 6.41 15.27 -16.16
CA SER A 148 4.99 15.58 -16.24
C SER A 148 4.15 14.52 -15.55
N SER A 149 4.43 13.24 -15.82
CA SER A 149 3.73 12.11 -15.18
C SER A 149 3.99 12.03 -13.68
N ILE A 150 5.21 12.31 -13.23
CA ILE A 150 5.57 12.44 -11.82
C ILE A 150 4.76 13.56 -11.16
N GLN A 151 4.74 14.75 -11.78
CA GLN A 151 4.02 15.90 -11.26
C GLN A 151 2.50 15.64 -11.18
N GLU A 152 1.91 15.05 -12.21
CA GLU A 152 0.51 14.67 -12.23
C GLU A 152 0.18 13.68 -11.08
N THR A 153 1.05 12.68 -10.85
CA THR A 153 0.89 11.68 -9.81
C THR A 153 0.99 12.29 -8.42
N ILE A 154 1.96 13.19 -8.19
CA ILE A 154 2.07 13.93 -6.93
C ILE A 154 0.86 14.84 -6.72
N ASN A 155 0.41 15.56 -7.74
CA ASN A 155 -0.80 16.40 -7.65
C ASN A 155 -2.03 15.55 -7.28
N GLU A 156 -2.17 14.37 -7.89
CA GLU A 156 -3.24 13.43 -7.51
C GLU A 156 -3.11 12.97 -6.07
N SER A 157 -1.90 12.65 -5.61
CA SER A 157 -1.67 12.25 -4.22
C SER A 157 -2.10 13.33 -3.23
N GLN A 158 -1.91 14.63 -3.56
CA GLN A 158 -2.34 15.75 -2.72
C GLN A 158 -3.86 15.77 -2.52
N ILE A 159 -4.65 15.44 -3.55
CA ILE A 159 -6.11 15.35 -3.45
C ILE A 159 -6.51 14.28 -2.41
N PHE A 160 -5.85 13.12 -2.45
CA PHE A 160 -6.10 12.05 -1.46
C PHE A 160 -5.60 12.41 -0.07
N TYR A 161 -4.47 13.12 0.06
CA TYR A 161 -4.03 13.64 1.35
C TYR A 161 -5.04 14.62 1.95
N GLU A 162 -5.64 15.50 1.18
CA GLU A 162 -6.66 16.44 1.69
C GLU A 162 -7.94 15.71 2.11
N LYS A 163 -8.44 14.75 1.28
CA LYS A 163 -9.58 13.90 1.65
C LYS A 163 -9.33 13.16 2.97
N SER A 164 -8.16 12.57 3.13
CA SER A 164 -7.79 11.82 4.35
C SER A 164 -7.76 12.72 5.59
N PHE A 165 -7.39 14.00 5.46
CA PHE A 165 -7.27 14.92 6.57
C PHE A 165 -8.61 15.28 7.20
N GLN A 166 -9.68 15.36 6.39
CA GLN A 166 -11.02 15.72 6.86
C GLN A 166 -11.55 14.77 7.93
N SER A 167 -11.12 13.52 7.90
CA SER A 167 -11.58 12.48 8.85
C SER A 167 -10.59 12.18 9.98
N ILE A 168 -9.47 12.89 10.04
CA ILE A 168 -8.39 12.60 11.02
C ILE A 168 -8.86 12.81 12.48
N SER A 169 -9.81 13.72 12.70
CA SER A 169 -10.41 13.97 14.02
C SER A 169 -11.16 12.77 14.59
N SER A 170 -11.62 11.87 13.74
CA SER A 170 -12.33 10.65 14.14
C SER A 170 -11.40 9.49 14.53
N ILE A 171 -10.08 9.66 14.37
CA ILE A 171 -9.09 8.69 14.83
C ILE A 171 -8.87 8.87 16.34
N PRO A 172 -8.73 7.78 17.12
CA PRO A 172 -8.43 7.87 18.55
C PRO A 172 -7.18 8.74 18.80
N ILE A 173 -7.26 9.63 19.78
CA ILE A 173 -6.25 10.68 20.05
C ILE A 173 -4.83 10.12 20.17
N ARG A 174 -4.67 8.93 20.78
CA ARG A 174 -3.37 8.27 20.99
C ARG A 174 -2.66 7.92 19.69
N SER A 175 -3.42 7.61 18.61
CA SER A 175 -2.88 7.22 17.31
C SER A 175 -2.84 8.38 16.32
N ARG A 176 -3.61 9.45 16.58
CA ARG A 176 -3.78 10.58 15.68
C ARG A 176 -2.46 11.28 15.37
N PHE A 177 -1.64 11.50 16.40
CA PHE A 177 -0.36 12.17 16.24
C PHE A 177 0.57 11.43 15.25
N SER A 178 0.75 10.13 15.43
CA SER A 178 1.60 9.32 14.54
C SER A 178 1.12 9.35 13.09
N ILE A 179 -0.21 9.31 12.87
CA ILE A 179 -0.79 9.37 11.53
C ILE A 179 -0.60 10.75 10.89
N ILE A 180 -0.77 11.84 11.67
CA ILE A 180 -0.51 13.20 11.18
C ILE A 180 0.97 13.36 10.79
N VAL A 181 1.88 12.84 11.60
CA VAL A 181 3.33 12.89 11.32
C VAL A 181 3.62 12.13 10.04
N ALA A 182 3.17 10.88 9.92
CA ALA A 182 3.37 10.07 8.72
C ALA A 182 2.83 10.78 7.47
N ARG A 183 1.58 11.29 7.52
CA ARG A 183 0.98 12.06 6.43
C ARG A 183 1.85 13.26 6.03
N ARG A 184 2.34 14.04 7.02
CA ARG A 184 3.17 15.22 6.74
C ARG A 184 4.50 14.85 6.11
N VAL A 185 5.16 13.82 6.61
CA VAL A 185 6.43 13.34 6.07
C VAL A 185 6.27 12.94 4.60
N TYR A 186 5.27 12.11 4.30
CA TYR A 186 5.04 11.68 2.92
C TYR A 186 4.66 12.83 1.97
N ARG A 187 3.85 13.80 2.42
CA ARG A 187 3.60 15.02 1.64
C ARG A 187 4.88 15.78 1.34
N LYS A 188 5.78 15.88 2.32
CA LYS A 188 7.08 16.55 2.13
C LYS A 188 7.98 15.83 1.13
N ILE A 189 7.91 14.49 1.05
CA ILE A 189 8.59 13.73 -0.01
C ILE A 189 8.07 14.19 -1.38
N GLY A 190 6.75 14.30 -1.56
CA GLY A 190 6.16 14.80 -2.80
C GLY A 190 6.62 16.22 -3.15
N ASP A 191 6.59 17.16 -2.18
CA ASP A 191 7.08 18.52 -2.37
C ASP A 191 8.57 18.53 -2.78
N TYR A 192 9.39 17.68 -2.16
CA TYR A 192 10.81 17.56 -2.45
C TYR A 192 11.07 17.09 -3.88
N ILE A 193 10.36 16.04 -4.33
CA ILE A 193 10.44 15.52 -5.70
C ILE A 193 10.12 16.61 -6.73
N LEU A 194 9.05 17.37 -6.53
CA LEU A 194 8.66 18.44 -7.43
C LEU A 194 9.68 19.59 -7.47
N ASN A 195 10.37 19.86 -6.37
CA ASN A 195 11.37 20.93 -6.32
C ASN A 195 12.69 20.55 -6.99
N GLN A 196 13.03 19.28 -7.04
CA GLN A 196 14.29 18.85 -7.70
C GLN A 196 14.25 18.94 -9.22
N LYS A 197 13.06 18.90 -9.85
CA LYS A 197 12.86 18.95 -11.30
C LYS A 197 13.69 17.93 -12.10
N ASN A 198 14.21 16.91 -11.44
CA ASN A 198 15.06 15.87 -12.01
C ASN A 198 14.43 14.51 -11.81
N ILE A 199 14.54 13.65 -12.81
CA ILE A 199 14.01 12.27 -12.79
C ILE A 199 15.07 11.31 -12.19
N ASP A 200 16.34 11.70 -12.25
CA ASP A 200 17.49 10.90 -11.81
C ASP A 200 17.78 11.17 -10.32
N ASN A 201 17.12 10.40 -9.46
CA ASN A 201 17.51 10.28 -8.05
C ASN A 201 17.73 8.83 -7.71
#